data_b38722f32da60bfb3e23121974e436f8
#
_entry.id   b38722f32da60bfb3e23121974e436f8
#
_cell.length_a   1.000
_cell.length_b   1.000
_cell.length_c   1.000
_cell.angle_alpha   90.00
_cell.angle_beta   90.00
_cell.angle_gamma   90.00
#
_symmetry.space_group_name_H-M   'P 1'
#
loop_
_entity.id
_entity.type
_entity.pdbx_description
1 polymer ?
#
loop_
_entity_poly.entity_id
_entity_poly.type
_entity_poly.pdbx_seq_one_letter_code
_entity_poly.pdbx_strand_id
1 'polypeptide(L)'
;MLLTAIIILFLGFTTSVVGRCGTRPPSDTVRALHVEAEVQENAANAQRTLDRPIFISVLNTHFANSNTGFRFNLISQQTIQNDAWVNVVPSSAQELEMKSALRQGRYRDLNLYIVTIENDPPLLGYATFPEQNPSQTIRSLDGVVIIPNSLPGGVAPYNLGLTGVHEVGHWLSLFHTFEPNPNSEPETGCTGPGDYVIDTPAEDSPAYGCPVGRDSCPTQRGLDPITNYMDYTDDACMTHFTLGQGLRMRTLFATLRSFV
;
A
#
# COMPACT_ATOMS: atom_id res chain seq x y z
N MET A 1 18.73 -0.05 -9.09
CA MET A 1 17.97 -0.71 -10.18
C MET A 1 16.84 0.19 -10.62
N LEU A 2 16.56 0.27 -11.92
CA LEU A 2 15.41 0.99 -12.45
C LEU A 2 14.22 0.03 -12.53
N LEU A 3 13.11 0.34 -11.88
CA LEU A 3 11.86 -0.43 -11.93
C LEU A 3 10.81 0.31 -12.74
N THR A 4 10.07 -0.45 -13.52
CA THR A 4 8.89 0.05 -14.24
C THR A 4 7.69 -0.02 -13.32
N ALA A 5 6.95 1.08 -13.19
CA ALA A 5 5.68 1.14 -12.48
C ALA A 5 4.54 1.46 -13.45
N ILE A 6 3.44 0.75 -13.31
CA ILE A 6 2.22 0.94 -14.07
C ILE A 6 1.11 1.22 -13.06
N ILE A 7 0.48 2.39 -13.19
CA ILE A 7 -0.60 2.81 -12.29
C ILE A 7 -1.93 2.66 -13.02
N ILE A 8 -2.84 1.92 -12.42
CA ILE A 8 -4.20 1.69 -12.91
C ILE A 8 -5.17 2.21 -11.84
N LEU A 9 -6.02 3.15 -12.21
CA LEU A 9 -6.98 3.78 -11.30
C LEU A 9 -8.41 3.39 -11.65
N PHE A 10 -9.20 3.10 -10.61
CA PHE A 10 -10.64 2.89 -10.71
C PHE A 10 -11.38 4.00 -9.97
N LEU A 11 -12.37 4.60 -10.61
CA LEU A 11 -13.27 5.59 -10.01
C LEU A 11 -14.63 4.95 -9.73
N GLY A 12 -15.01 4.92 -8.49
CA GLY A 12 -16.33 4.43 -8.06
C GLY A 12 -17.01 5.41 -7.11
N PHE A 13 -18.31 5.36 -7.08
CA PHE A 13 -19.14 6.26 -6.29
C PHE A 13 -19.58 5.56 -5.00
N THR A 14 -19.25 6.15 -3.83
CA THR A 14 -19.84 5.73 -2.56
C THR A 14 -20.58 6.90 -1.92
N THR A 15 -21.83 6.68 -1.57
CA THR A 15 -22.67 7.64 -0.82
C THR A 15 -22.60 7.30 0.66
N SER A 16 -22.19 8.24 1.49
CA SER A 16 -22.45 8.20 2.94
C SER A 16 -22.56 9.60 3.50
N VAL A 17 -23.72 9.93 4.03
CA VAL A 17 -24.03 11.21 4.68
C VAL A 17 -24.36 10.98 6.14
N VAL A 18 -23.71 11.68 7.06
CA VAL A 18 -24.31 12.06 8.35
C VAL A 18 -23.79 13.43 8.78
N GLY A 19 -24.67 14.42 8.81
CA GLY A 19 -24.43 15.73 9.42
C GLY A 19 -25.58 16.13 10.33
N ARG A 20 -25.29 16.63 11.53
CA ARG A 20 -26.30 17.24 12.41
C ARG A 20 -26.17 18.76 12.35
N CYS A 21 -27.10 19.42 11.70
CA CYS A 21 -27.36 20.87 11.86
C CYS A 21 -28.87 21.12 11.77
N GLY A 22 -29.37 22.06 12.59
CA GLY A 22 -30.81 22.36 12.73
C GLY A 22 -31.44 23.16 11.58
N THR A 23 -30.85 23.19 10.40
CA THR A 23 -31.41 23.79 9.20
C THR A 23 -32.39 22.82 8.52
N ARG A 24 -33.43 23.38 7.91
CA ARG A 24 -34.40 22.58 7.10
C ARG A 24 -33.62 21.76 6.05
N PRO A 25 -33.96 20.48 5.88
CA PRO A 25 -33.31 19.67 4.86
C PRO A 25 -33.54 20.30 3.48
N PRO A 26 -32.51 20.35 2.62
CA PRO A 26 -32.64 20.86 1.26
C PRO A 26 -33.60 20.00 0.45
N SER A 27 -34.23 20.59 -0.56
CA SER A 27 -35.11 19.87 -1.51
C SER A 27 -34.32 18.78 -2.23
N ASP A 28 -35.00 17.74 -2.73
CA ASP A 28 -34.37 16.62 -3.43
C ASP A 28 -33.59 17.10 -4.66
N THR A 29 -34.02 18.17 -5.32
CA THR A 29 -33.28 18.80 -6.43
C THR A 29 -31.97 19.41 -5.95
N VAL A 30 -31.91 20.07 -4.79
CA VAL A 30 -30.71 20.64 -4.22
C VAL A 30 -29.80 19.53 -3.73
N ARG A 31 -30.35 18.44 -3.16
CA ARG A 31 -29.55 17.26 -2.79
C ARG A 31 -28.87 16.59 -3.99
N ALA A 32 -29.60 16.45 -5.11
CA ALA A 32 -29.06 15.91 -6.35
C ALA A 32 -27.88 16.76 -6.87
N LEU A 33 -28.01 18.10 -6.83
CA LEU A 33 -26.92 19.00 -7.21
C LEU A 33 -25.70 18.91 -6.29
N HIS A 34 -25.91 18.70 -4.98
CA HIS A 34 -24.80 18.50 -4.04
C HIS A 34 -24.09 17.17 -4.27
N VAL A 35 -24.83 16.11 -4.55
CA VAL A 35 -24.26 14.79 -4.90
C VAL A 35 -23.47 14.90 -6.20
N GLU A 36 -24.00 15.60 -7.21
CA GLU A 36 -23.31 15.80 -8.48
C GLU A 36 -22.05 16.66 -8.34
N ALA A 37 -22.11 17.71 -7.50
CA ALA A 37 -20.94 18.52 -7.16
C ALA A 37 -19.85 17.74 -6.41
N GLU A 38 -20.24 16.92 -5.42
CA GLU A 38 -19.33 16.06 -4.67
C GLU A 38 -18.65 15.03 -5.58
N VAL A 39 -19.42 14.46 -6.51
CA VAL A 39 -18.88 13.55 -7.54
C VAL A 39 -17.87 14.27 -8.42
N GLN A 40 -18.16 15.49 -8.87
CA GLN A 40 -17.24 16.28 -9.69
C GLN A 40 -16.00 16.73 -8.89
N GLU A 41 -16.16 17.10 -7.62
CA GLU A 41 -15.04 17.47 -6.74
C GLU A 41 -14.14 16.26 -6.45
N ASN A 42 -14.71 15.10 -6.19
CA ASN A 42 -13.97 13.87 -5.95
C ASN A 42 -13.24 13.41 -7.22
N ALA A 43 -13.90 13.49 -8.38
CA ALA A 43 -13.27 13.21 -9.67
C ALA A 43 -12.15 14.21 -9.99
N ALA A 44 -12.36 15.50 -9.72
CA ALA A 44 -11.35 16.54 -9.93
C ALA A 44 -10.17 16.41 -8.96
N ASN A 45 -10.40 16.01 -7.72
CA ASN A 45 -9.35 15.75 -6.73
C ASN A 45 -8.57 14.49 -7.08
N ALA A 46 -9.25 13.42 -7.48
CA ALA A 46 -8.62 12.20 -8.01
C ALA A 46 -7.78 12.55 -9.25
N GLN A 47 -8.32 13.34 -10.18
CA GLN A 47 -7.61 13.78 -11.38
C GLN A 47 -6.39 14.67 -11.04
N ARG A 48 -6.49 15.60 -10.08
CA ARG A 48 -5.35 16.40 -9.60
C ARG A 48 -4.26 15.55 -8.97
N THR A 49 -4.63 14.51 -8.26
CA THR A 49 -3.69 13.56 -7.65
C THR A 49 -3.01 12.70 -8.71
N LEU A 50 -3.70 12.45 -9.84
CA LEU A 50 -3.23 11.64 -10.95
C LEU A 50 -2.44 12.42 -12.02
N ASP A 51 -2.79 13.70 -12.26
CA ASP A 51 -2.11 14.56 -13.26
C ASP A 51 -0.66 14.91 -12.88
N ARG A 52 -0.23 14.50 -11.68
CA ARG A 52 1.16 14.62 -11.25
C ARG A 52 1.74 13.25 -11.03
N PRO A 53 2.98 12.98 -11.41
CA PRO A 53 3.73 11.81 -11.00
C PRO A 53 4.11 11.89 -9.50
N ILE A 54 3.19 12.48 -8.68
CA ILE A 54 3.43 12.71 -7.24
C ILE A 54 3.66 11.39 -6.53
N PHE A 55 2.84 10.38 -6.80
CA PHE A 55 2.97 9.09 -6.12
C PHE A 55 4.29 8.38 -6.50
N ILE A 56 4.68 8.40 -7.79
CA ILE A 56 6.00 7.87 -8.20
C ILE A 56 7.13 8.71 -7.60
N SER A 57 6.94 10.01 -7.43
CA SER A 57 7.89 10.88 -6.72
C SER A 57 8.01 10.50 -5.24
N VAL A 58 6.89 10.20 -4.57
CA VAL A 58 6.88 9.69 -3.18
C VAL A 58 7.68 8.39 -3.11
N LEU A 59 7.34 7.39 -3.91
CA LEU A 59 8.10 6.13 -3.96
C LEU A 59 9.60 6.38 -4.16
N ASN A 60 9.97 7.15 -5.17
CA ASN A 60 11.37 7.43 -5.47
C ASN A 60 12.08 8.17 -4.33
N THR A 61 11.42 9.11 -3.67
CA THR A 61 11.98 9.85 -2.54
C THR A 61 12.27 8.92 -1.37
N HIS A 62 11.30 8.13 -0.94
CA HIS A 62 11.42 7.28 0.24
C HIS A 62 12.36 6.09 0.02
N PHE A 63 12.33 5.50 -1.18
CA PHE A 63 13.27 4.43 -1.56
C PHE A 63 14.71 4.93 -1.72
N ALA A 64 14.91 6.15 -2.25
CA ALA A 64 16.24 6.77 -2.38
C ALA A 64 16.80 7.18 -1.02
N ASN A 65 15.99 7.83 -0.16
CA ASN A 65 16.41 8.27 1.18
C ASN A 65 16.85 7.09 2.05
N SER A 66 16.25 5.92 1.84
CA SER A 66 16.61 4.68 2.54
C SER A 66 17.76 3.90 1.87
N ASN A 67 18.38 4.42 0.82
CA ASN A 67 19.46 3.77 0.08
C ASN A 67 19.14 2.34 -0.40
N THR A 68 17.89 2.08 -0.73
CA THR A 68 17.43 0.76 -1.15
C THR A 68 18.02 0.31 -2.49
N GLY A 69 18.46 1.26 -3.32
CA GLY A 69 18.98 1.02 -4.68
C GLY A 69 17.90 0.84 -5.73
N PHE A 70 16.60 1.02 -5.38
CA PHE A 70 15.49 1.00 -6.32
C PHE A 70 15.13 2.40 -6.77
N ARG A 71 14.69 2.47 -8.03
CA ARG A 71 14.08 3.66 -8.62
C ARG A 71 12.98 3.23 -9.57
N PHE A 72 11.82 3.87 -9.46
CA PHE A 72 10.63 3.61 -10.26
C PHE A 72 10.53 4.59 -11.42
N ASN A 73 10.21 4.08 -12.60
CA ASN A 73 9.94 4.86 -13.78
C ASN A 73 8.52 4.57 -14.28
N LEU A 74 7.66 5.57 -14.30
CA LEU A 74 6.28 5.43 -14.79
C LEU A 74 6.31 5.20 -16.31
N ILE A 75 5.80 4.07 -16.75
CA ILE A 75 5.72 3.70 -18.17
C ILE A 75 4.33 3.93 -18.73
N SER A 76 3.30 3.61 -17.94
CA SER A 76 1.92 3.72 -18.39
C SER A 76 1.03 4.11 -17.21
N GLN A 77 0.01 4.89 -17.49
CA GLN A 77 -1.07 5.23 -16.57
C GLN A 77 -2.40 5.17 -17.33
N GLN A 78 -3.40 4.56 -16.72
CA GLN A 78 -4.74 4.43 -17.29
C GLN A 78 -5.79 4.73 -16.21
N THR A 79 -6.89 5.34 -16.62
CA THR A 79 -8.11 5.48 -15.83
C THR A 79 -9.17 4.63 -16.48
N ILE A 80 -9.74 3.69 -15.73
CA ILE A 80 -10.70 2.72 -16.23
C ILE A 80 -12.04 2.95 -15.53
N GLN A 81 -13.11 3.09 -16.30
CA GLN A 81 -14.49 3.08 -15.79
C GLN A 81 -15.04 1.66 -15.90
N ASN A 82 -15.18 0.99 -14.77
CA ASN A 82 -15.77 -0.34 -14.70
C ASN A 82 -16.35 -0.55 -13.28
N ASP A 83 -17.66 -0.46 -13.17
CA ASP A 83 -18.36 -0.57 -11.89
C ASP A 83 -18.12 -1.92 -11.19
N ALA A 84 -17.90 -2.99 -11.97
CA ALA A 84 -17.59 -4.30 -11.40
C ALA A 84 -16.20 -4.36 -10.73
N TRP A 85 -15.31 -3.43 -11.01
CA TRP A 85 -13.94 -3.43 -10.48
C TRP A 85 -13.67 -2.33 -9.45
N VAL A 86 -14.68 -1.55 -9.10
CA VAL A 86 -14.55 -0.42 -8.17
C VAL A 86 -14.26 -0.86 -6.74
N ASN A 87 -14.91 -1.93 -6.29
CA ASN A 87 -14.73 -2.51 -4.98
C ASN A 87 -14.11 -3.90 -5.15
N VAL A 88 -12.86 -4.06 -4.76
CA VAL A 88 -12.13 -5.31 -4.92
C VAL A 88 -12.07 -6.05 -3.59
N VAL A 89 -12.47 -7.32 -3.62
CA VAL A 89 -12.23 -8.25 -2.52
C VAL A 89 -10.89 -8.97 -2.78
N PRO A 90 -9.92 -8.91 -1.87
CA PRO A 90 -8.63 -9.57 -2.05
C PRO A 90 -8.76 -11.08 -2.34
N SER A 91 -7.98 -11.56 -3.28
CA SER A 91 -7.96 -12.97 -3.74
C SER A 91 -9.26 -13.48 -4.38
N SER A 92 -10.19 -12.58 -4.75
CA SER A 92 -11.44 -12.93 -5.42
C SER A 92 -11.27 -13.20 -6.92
N ALA A 93 -12.27 -13.85 -7.51
CA ALA A 93 -12.34 -14.02 -8.96
C ALA A 93 -12.42 -12.66 -9.70
N GLN A 94 -13.08 -11.67 -9.08
CA GLN A 94 -13.19 -10.31 -9.58
C GLN A 94 -11.82 -9.62 -9.63
N GLU A 95 -10.99 -9.75 -8.58
CA GLU A 95 -9.62 -9.23 -8.59
C GLU A 95 -8.78 -9.89 -9.70
N LEU A 96 -8.90 -11.22 -9.83
CA LEU A 96 -8.19 -11.96 -10.87
C LEU A 96 -8.61 -11.51 -12.27
N GLU A 97 -9.90 -11.28 -12.51
CA GLU A 97 -10.42 -10.76 -13.77
C GLU A 97 -9.85 -9.37 -14.07
N MET A 98 -9.96 -8.45 -13.11
CA MET A 98 -9.44 -7.08 -13.20
C MET A 98 -7.94 -7.06 -13.52
N LYS A 99 -7.16 -7.73 -12.69
CA LYS A 99 -5.70 -7.75 -12.84
C LYS A 99 -5.26 -8.48 -14.11
N SER A 100 -5.94 -9.57 -14.52
CA SER A 100 -5.65 -10.27 -15.78
C SER A 100 -5.90 -9.39 -16.99
N ALA A 101 -6.93 -8.55 -16.97
CA ALA A 101 -7.26 -7.64 -18.06
C ALA A 101 -6.30 -6.43 -18.15
N LEU A 102 -5.77 -5.98 -17.03
CA LEU A 102 -5.08 -4.69 -16.93
C LEU A 102 -3.57 -4.79 -16.74
N ARG A 103 -3.08 -5.94 -16.24
CA ARG A 103 -1.67 -6.15 -15.98
C ARG A 103 -0.83 -5.93 -17.23
N GLN A 104 0.27 -5.19 -17.08
CA GLN A 104 1.22 -4.91 -18.15
C GLN A 104 2.64 -5.33 -17.75
N GLY A 105 3.46 -5.58 -18.76
CA GLY A 105 4.87 -5.89 -18.56
C GLY A 105 5.12 -7.33 -18.08
N ARG A 106 6.30 -7.52 -17.50
CA ARG A 106 6.80 -8.81 -17.01
C ARG A 106 6.59 -8.91 -15.49
N TYR A 107 6.96 -10.04 -14.89
CA TYR A 107 6.85 -10.26 -13.45
C TYR A 107 7.71 -9.31 -12.62
N ARG A 108 8.77 -8.75 -13.18
CA ARG A 108 9.61 -7.72 -12.57
C ARG A 108 9.06 -6.29 -12.67
N ASP A 109 7.99 -6.09 -13.44
CA ASP A 109 7.41 -4.76 -13.65
C ASP A 109 6.25 -4.57 -12.66
N LEU A 110 6.36 -3.56 -11.81
CA LEU A 110 5.37 -3.27 -10.78
C LEU A 110 4.09 -2.74 -11.40
N ASN A 111 2.97 -3.39 -11.11
CA ASN A 111 1.63 -2.90 -11.42
C ASN A 111 0.99 -2.37 -10.13
N LEU A 112 0.48 -1.14 -10.17
CA LEU A 112 -0.20 -0.46 -9.08
C LEU A 112 -1.66 -0.24 -9.46
N TYR A 113 -2.56 -0.71 -8.60
CA TYR A 113 -4.00 -0.58 -8.77
C TYR A 113 -4.54 0.31 -7.65
N ILE A 114 -5.23 1.39 -8.03
CA ILE A 114 -5.84 2.33 -7.09
C ILE A 114 -7.35 2.13 -7.17
N VAL A 115 -7.91 1.52 -6.14
CA VAL A 115 -9.30 1.03 -6.12
C VAL A 115 -9.79 0.90 -4.68
N THR A 116 -11.10 0.92 -4.44
CA THR A 116 -11.66 0.61 -3.12
C THR A 116 -11.46 -0.87 -2.79
N ILE A 117 -11.05 -1.16 -1.56
CA ILE A 117 -10.85 -2.53 -1.07
C ILE A 117 -12.02 -2.88 -0.15
N GLU A 118 -12.75 -3.94 -0.48
CA GLU A 118 -13.81 -4.48 0.38
C GLU A 118 -13.23 -5.60 1.24
N ASN A 119 -12.97 -5.28 2.50
CA ASN A 119 -12.41 -6.21 3.49
C ASN A 119 -12.88 -5.84 4.90
N ASP A 120 -12.98 -6.83 5.77
CA ASP A 120 -13.26 -6.65 7.20
C ASP A 120 -12.20 -7.40 8.03
N PRO A 121 -11.39 -6.69 8.81
CA PRO A 121 -11.33 -5.21 8.97
C PRO A 121 -10.86 -4.49 7.71
N PRO A 122 -11.16 -3.17 7.56
CA PRO A 122 -10.77 -2.37 6.40
C PRO A 122 -9.26 -2.32 6.18
N LEU A 123 -8.83 -2.44 4.92
CA LEU A 123 -7.43 -2.33 4.51
C LEU A 123 -7.16 -1.01 3.77
N LEU A 124 -5.97 -0.45 3.96
CA LEU A 124 -5.47 0.69 3.19
C LEU A 124 -4.81 0.24 1.87
N GLY A 125 -4.24 -0.95 1.86
CA GLY A 125 -3.59 -1.57 0.72
C GLY A 125 -3.26 -3.02 0.95
N TYR A 126 -2.74 -3.68 -0.06
CA TYR A 126 -2.09 -4.98 0.01
C TYR A 126 -1.20 -5.22 -1.21
N ALA A 127 -0.26 -6.13 -1.07
CA ALA A 127 0.66 -6.52 -2.12
C ALA A 127 0.78 -8.04 -2.27
N THR A 128 1.21 -8.45 -3.45
CA THR A 128 1.54 -9.85 -3.72
C THR A 128 3.03 -10.07 -3.47
N PHE A 129 3.37 -10.99 -2.58
CA PHE A 129 4.76 -11.44 -2.41
C PHE A 129 5.24 -12.18 -3.67
N PRO A 130 6.53 -12.05 -4.02
CA PRO A 130 7.06 -12.79 -5.15
C PRO A 130 7.23 -14.27 -4.83
N GLU A 131 6.95 -15.11 -5.82
CA GLU A 131 7.15 -16.56 -5.74
C GLU A 131 8.22 -17.02 -6.72
N GLN A 132 8.89 -18.12 -6.37
CA GLN A 132 9.77 -18.82 -7.29
C GLN A 132 8.92 -19.64 -8.27
N ASN A 133 9.10 -19.41 -9.58
CA ASN A 133 8.32 -20.07 -10.63
C ASN A 133 6.79 -19.86 -10.53
N PRO A 134 6.32 -18.62 -10.45
CA PRO A 134 4.92 -18.33 -10.25
C PRO A 134 4.05 -18.89 -11.39
N SER A 135 2.90 -19.46 -11.03
CA SER A 135 1.87 -19.87 -11.99
C SER A 135 1.33 -18.68 -12.78
N GLN A 136 0.60 -18.92 -13.86
CA GLN A 136 -0.04 -17.83 -14.63
C GLN A 136 -1.03 -17.04 -13.75
N THR A 137 -1.78 -17.71 -12.88
CA THR A 137 -2.71 -17.06 -11.94
C THR A 137 -1.98 -16.13 -10.98
N ILE A 138 -0.86 -16.59 -10.40
CA ILE A 138 -0.04 -15.78 -9.50
C ILE A 138 0.56 -14.58 -10.22
N ARG A 139 1.02 -14.77 -11.47
CA ARG A 139 1.49 -13.66 -12.31
C ARG A 139 0.40 -12.64 -12.61
N SER A 140 -0.83 -13.12 -12.86
CA SER A 140 -1.97 -12.24 -13.11
C SER A 140 -2.36 -11.44 -11.86
N LEU A 141 -2.33 -12.06 -10.68
CA LEU A 141 -2.65 -11.41 -9.40
C LEU A 141 -1.52 -10.50 -8.89
N ASP A 142 -0.32 -10.58 -9.47
CA ASP A 142 0.84 -9.83 -8.97
C ASP A 142 0.66 -8.32 -9.09
N GLY A 143 1.10 -7.61 -8.06
CA GLY A 143 1.09 -6.16 -7.99
C GLY A 143 0.73 -5.63 -6.60
N VAL A 144 0.47 -4.34 -6.54
CA VAL A 144 0.10 -3.60 -5.35
C VAL A 144 -1.28 -2.98 -5.56
N VAL A 145 -2.14 -3.10 -4.56
CA VAL A 145 -3.47 -2.45 -4.51
C VAL A 145 -3.48 -1.48 -3.34
N ILE A 146 -3.91 -0.24 -3.56
CA ILE A 146 -4.08 0.79 -2.52
C ILE A 146 -5.39 1.54 -2.71
N ILE A 147 -5.98 2.00 -1.60
CA ILE A 147 -7.19 2.83 -1.68
C ILE A 147 -6.85 4.27 -2.08
N PRO A 148 -7.77 4.98 -2.76
CA PRO A 148 -7.55 6.38 -3.16
C PRO A 148 -7.24 7.31 -1.99
N ASN A 149 -7.84 7.05 -0.81
CA ASN A 149 -7.70 7.88 0.37
C ASN A 149 -6.29 7.83 1.01
N SER A 150 -5.46 6.84 0.67
CA SER A 150 -4.07 6.72 1.13
C SER A 150 -3.04 7.36 0.19
N LEU A 151 -3.48 7.96 -0.91
CA LEU A 151 -2.62 8.72 -1.82
C LEU A 151 -2.25 10.09 -1.22
N PRO A 152 -1.17 10.73 -1.72
CA PRO A 152 -0.83 12.09 -1.34
C PRO A 152 -2.00 13.07 -1.52
N GLY A 153 -2.41 13.71 -0.42
CA GLY A 153 -3.58 14.58 -0.37
C GLY A 153 -4.92 13.89 -0.07
N GLY A 154 -4.88 12.61 0.28
CA GLY A 154 -6.03 11.82 0.74
C GLY A 154 -6.48 12.16 2.16
N VAL A 155 -6.83 11.15 2.95
CA VAL A 155 -7.40 11.31 4.31
C VAL A 155 -6.37 10.98 5.39
N ALA A 156 -6.10 11.94 6.29
CA ALA A 156 -5.22 11.72 7.43
C ALA A 156 -5.75 10.60 8.34
N PRO A 157 -4.88 9.84 9.01
CA PRO A 157 -3.43 10.03 9.12
C PRO A 157 -2.59 9.35 8.01
N TYR A 158 -3.21 8.69 7.03
CA TYR A 158 -2.56 7.88 6.00
C TYR A 158 -2.64 8.56 4.61
N ASN A 159 -2.27 9.83 4.51
CA ASN A 159 -2.52 10.68 3.34
C ASN A 159 -1.26 11.25 2.67
N LEU A 160 -0.08 10.71 2.98
CA LEU A 160 1.18 11.11 2.35
C LEU A 160 1.67 10.11 1.30
N GLY A 161 0.92 9.01 1.08
CA GLY A 161 1.24 7.96 0.12
C GLY A 161 2.18 6.89 0.67
N LEU A 162 2.40 6.85 1.99
CA LEU A 162 3.32 5.87 2.59
C LEU A 162 2.72 4.48 2.69
N THR A 163 1.38 4.34 2.66
CA THR A 163 0.75 3.04 2.40
C THR A 163 1.33 2.39 1.14
N GLY A 164 1.47 3.15 0.06
CA GLY A 164 2.05 2.61 -1.17
C GLY A 164 3.54 2.28 -1.06
N VAL A 165 4.31 3.03 -0.24
CA VAL A 165 5.71 2.71 0.08
C VAL A 165 5.79 1.38 0.84
N HIS A 166 4.91 1.18 1.83
CA HIS A 166 4.76 -0.05 2.61
C HIS A 166 4.44 -1.25 1.69
N GLU A 167 3.40 -1.13 0.88
CA GLU A 167 2.96 -2.22 -0.01
C GLU A 167 4.02 -2.59 -1.06
N VAL A 168 4.75 -1.59 -1.58
CA VAL A 168 5.88 -1.86 -2.47
C VAL A 168 7.02 -2.55 -1.71
N GLY A 169 7.18 -2.31 -0.41
CA GLY A 169 8.08 -3.08 0.46
C GLY A 169 7.74 -4.57 0.45
N HIS A 170 6.47 -4.94 0.63
CA HIS A 170 5.99 -6.32 0.52
C HIS A 170 6.20 -6.91 -0.88
N TRP A 171 5.87 -6.15 -1.92
CA TRP A 171 6.09 -6.58 -3.30
C TRP A 171 7.58 -6.85 -3.59
N LEU A 172 8.48 -6.21 -2.84
CA LEU A 172 9.93 -6.43 -2.84
C LEU A 172 10.40 -7.40 -1.75
N SER A 173 9.49 -8.18 -1.14
CA SER A 173 9.77 -9.29 -0.20
C SER A 173 10.10 -8.88 1.24
N LEU A 174 9.71 -7.70 1.69
CA LEU A 174 9.78 -7.36 3.10
C LEU A 174 8.56 -7.88 3.85
N PHE A 175 8.76 -8.40 5.05
CA PHE A 175 7.73 -8.68 6.04
C PHE A 175 7.47 -7.45 6.91
N HIS A 176 6.41 -7.49 7.72
CA HIS A 176 6.20 -6.49 8.76
C HIS A 176 7.30 -6.55 9.82
N THR A 177 7.59 -5.42 10.48
CA THR A 177 8.55 -5.36 11.60
C THR A 177 8.13 -6.22 12.79
N PHE A 178 6.82 -6.42 12.96
CA PHE A 178 6.18 -7.21 14.01
C PHE A 178 5.82 -8.64 13.57
N GLU A 179 6.54 -9.20 12.59
CA GLU A 179 6.23 -10.55 12.06
C GLU A 179 6.33 -11.59 13.18
N PRO A 180 5.24 -12.32 13.49
CA PRO A 180 5.23 -13.25 14.59
C PRO A 180 6.06 -14.50 14.28
N ASN A 181 6.64 -15.07 15.31
CA ASN A 181 7.26 -16.39 15.21
C ASN A 181 6.17 -17.49 15.29
N PRO A 182 5.88 -18.19 14.19
CA PRO A 182 4.82 -19.21 14.16
C PRO A 182 5.15 -20.45 14.99
N ASN A 183 6.38 -20.57 15.51
CA ASN A 183 6.83 -21.69 16.33
C ASN A 183 6.87 -21.35 17.83
N SER A 184 6.41 -20.17 18.24
CA SER A 184 6.28 -19.80 19.65
C SER A 184 4.82 -19.94 20.13
N GLU A 185 4.65 -20.21 21.44
CA GLU A 185 3.34 -20.24 22.09
C GLU A 185 3.36 -19.35 23.36
N PRO A 186 2.66 -18.22 23.39
CA PRO A 186 1.90 -17.64 22.27
C PRO A 186 2.80 -17.17 21.13
N GLU A 187 2.22 -17.03 19.92
CA GLU A 187 2.91 -16.39 18.80
C GLU A 187 3.31 -14.96 19.19
N THR A 188 4.57 -14.59 18.94
CA THR A 188 5.15 -13.30 19.31
C THR A 188 6.25 -12.88 18.33
N GLY A 189 6.34 -11.60 18.01
CA GLY A 189 7.45 -11.01 17.25
C GLY A 189 8.74 -10.87 18.07
N CYS A 190 8.70 -11.07 19.40
CA CYS A 190 9.87 -10.94 20.27
C CYS A 190 10.83 -12.14 20.19
N THR A 191 10.49 -13.20 19.51
CA THR A 191 11.32 -14.42 19.39
C THR A 191 11.42 -14.88 17.94
N GLY A 192 12.41 -15.73 17.64
CA GLY A 192 12.60 -16.27 16.30
C GLY A 192 13.26 -15.28 15.33
N PRO A 193 13.06 -15.46 14.02
CA PRO A 193 13.74 -14.69 13.00
C PRO A 193 13.12 -13.31 12.73
N GLY A 194 11.94 -12.99 13.31
CA GLY A 194 11.19 -11.76 13.04
C GLY A 194 10.94 -11.56 11.54
N ASP A 195 11.20 -10.36 11.05
CA ASP A 195 11.09 -10.00 9.63
C ASP A 195 12.25 -10.51 8.75
N TYR A 196 13.14 -11.34 9.30
CA TYR A 196 14.36 -11.84 8.66
C TYR A 196 15.35 -10.75 8.27
N VAL A 197 15.36 -9.62 8.96
CA VAL A 197 16.30 -8.50 8.75
C VAL A 197 17.00 -8.17 10.05
N ILE A 198 18.33 -8.31 10.06
CA ILE A 198 19.12 -8.30 11.30
C ILE A 198 19.23 -6.91 11.97
N ASP A 199 19.02 -5.84 11.21
CA ASP A 199 19.10 -4.46 11.68
C ASP A 199 17.73 -3.83 11.96
N THR A 200 16.66 -4.63 11.91
CA THR A 200 15.32 -4.27 12.38
C THR A 200 15.17 -4.78 13.83
N PRO A 201 14.92 -3.91 14.83
CA PRO A 201 14.63 -4.36 16.19
C PRO A 201 13.37 -5.24 16.24
N ALA A 202 13.35 -6.17 17.20
CA ALA A 202 12.19 -7.02 17.43
C ALA A 202 10.98 -6.19 17.89
N GLU A 203 9.80 -6.53 17.39
CA GLU A 203 8.52 -5.90 17.72
C GLU A 203 7.44 -6.97 17.82
N ASP A 204 6.62 -6.92 18.90
CA ASP A 204 5.64 -7.97 19.19
C ASP A 204 4.32 -7.81 18.43
N SER A 205 3.93 -6.57 18.18
CA SER A 205 2.65 -6.23 17.57
C SER A 205 2.74 -4.87 16.88
N PRO A 206 1.88 -4.58 15.89
CA PRO A 206 1.94 -3.32 15.15
C PRO A 206 1.80 -2.11 16.07
N ALA A 207 2.54 -1.05 15.80
CA ALA A 207 2.34 0.25 16.42
C ALA A 207 1.36 1.09 15.58
N TYR A 208 0.59 1.94 16.26
CA TYR A 208 -0.34 2.90 15.64
C TYR A 208 -0.09 4.30 16.17
N GLY A 209 -0.44 5.32 15.41
CA GLY A 209 -0.09 6.69 15.74
C GLY A 209 1.42 6.93 15.62
N CYS A 210 2.05 7.51 16.64
CA CYS A 210 3.51 7.68 16.72
C CYS A 210 3.98 7.51 18.18
N PRO A 211 3.99 6.28 18.74
CA PRO A 211 4.24 6.02 20.16
C PRO A 211 5.74 6.04 20.48
N VAL A 212 6.34 7.24 20.54
CA VAL A 212 7.78 7.42 20.78
C VAL A 212 8.21 6.72 22.08
N GLY A 213 9.24 5.90 21.98
CA GLY A 213 9.78 5.14 23.10
C GLY A 213 9.07 3.82 23.40
N ARG A 214 8.16 3.37 22.50
CA ARG A 214 7.54 2.06 22.58
C ARG A 214 8.60 0.96 22.58
N ASP A 215 8.42 -0.03 23.47
CA ASP A 215 9.27 -1.22 23.58
C ASP A 215 8.37 -2.40 23.93
N SER A 216 7.91 -3.11 22.95
CA SER A 216 7.06 -4.29 23.11
C SER A 216 7.87 -5.56 23.38
N CYS A 217 9.19 -5.53 23.15
CA CYS A 217 10.12 -6.64 23.37
C CYS A 217 11.26 -6.26 24.33
N PRO A 218 11.01 -5.88 25.60
CA PRO A 218 11.99 -5.28 26.49
C PRO A 218 13.18 -6.20 26.86
N THR A 219 13.11 -7.48 26.51
CA THR A 219 14.22 -8.43 26.67
C THR A 219 15.11 -8.52 25.44
N GLN A 220 14.71 -7.88 24.34
CA GLN A 220 15.48 -7.81 23.09
C GLN A 220 16.18 -6.44 22.98
N ARG A 221 17.06 -6.33 21.99
CA ARG A 221 17.83 -5.09 21.81
C ARG A 221 17.06 -4.10 20.94
N GLY A 222 16.91 -2.88 21.43
CA GLY A 222 16.33 -1.75 20.69
C GLY A 222 14.90 -1.46 21.14
N LEU A 223 14.39 -0.31 20.74
CA LEU A 223 12.99 0.05 20.83
C LEU A 223 12.28 -0.42 19.56
N ASP A 224 10.95 -0.51 19.61
CA ASP A 224 10.14 -0.84 18.46
C ASP A 224 10.45 0.12 17.29
N PRO A 225 10.56 -0.39 16.05
CA PRO A 225 10.97 0.39 14.89
C PRO A 225 9.80 1.23 14.33
N ILE A 226 9.13 2.01 15.18
CA ILE A 226 7.91 2.78 14.88
C ILE A 226 8.03 3.77 13.71
N THR A 227 9.23 4.08 13.26
CA THR A 227 9.48 4.96 12.11
C THR A 227 9.79 4.19 10.81
N ASN A 228 9.76 2.86 10.87
CA ASN A 228 9.99 2.01 9.70
C ASN A 228 8.74 1.94 8.82
N TYR A 229 8.91 1.95 7.49
CA TYR A 229 7.78 1.83 6.56
C TYR A 229 7.06 0.49 6.64
N MET A 230 7.64 -0.55 7.26
CA MET A 230 7.00 -1.86 7.42
C MET A 230 6.26 -2.04 8.74
N ASP A 231 6.10 -0.98 9.55
CA ASP A 231 5.18 -0.91 10.68
C ASP A 231 3.82 -0.31 10.25
N TYR A 232 2.88 -0.10 11.20
CA TYR A 232 1.52 0.42 10.96
C TYR A 232 1.29 1.80 11.57
N THR A 233 2.36 2.54 11.86
CA THR A 233 2.27 3.91 12.37
C THR A 233 1.72 4.89 11.32
N ASP A 234 1.29 6.06 11.78
CA ASP A 234 0.81 7.13 10.90
C ASP A 234 1.88 7.56 9.89
N ASP A 235 1.48 7.94 8.70
CA ASP A 235 2.40 8.38 7.63
C ASP A 235 3.41 9.43 8.12
N ALA A 236 2.97 10.38 8.98
CA ALA A 236 3.85 11.43 9.53
C ALA A 236 4.94 10.89 10.49
N CYS A 237 4.80 9.67 10.99
CA CYS A 237 5.77 9.00 11.86
C CYS A 237 6.82 8.22 11.04
N MET A 238 6.43 7.66 9.93
CA MET A 238 7.28 6.80 9.09
C MET A 238 8.35 7.59 8.35
N THR A 239 9.59 7.10 8.34
CA THR A 239 10.73 7.82 7.75
C THR A 239 11.66 6.97 6.87
N HIS A 240 11.77 5.66 7.08
CA HIS A 240 12.81 4.88 6.41
C HIS A 240 12.56 3.37 6.33
N PHE A 241 13.28 2.74 5.40
CA PHE A 241 13.69 1.34 5.47
C PHE A 241 15.11 1.25 6.03
N THR A 242 15.46 0.13 6.68
CA THR A 242 16.84 -0.12 7.12
C THR A 242 17.74 -0.51 5.94
N LEU A 243 19.07 -0.49 6.16
CA LEU A 243 20.01 -0.96 5.14
C LEU A 243 19.85 -2.46 4.85
N GLY A 244 19.55 -3.26 5.89
CA GLY A 244 19.26 -4.68 5.78
C GLY A 244 18.00 -4.95 4.95
N GLN A 245 16.95 -4.19 5.18
CA GLN A 245 15.74 -4.25 4.36
C GLN A 245 16.06 -3.94 2.88
N GLY A 246 16.84 -2.89 2.61
CA GLY A 246 17.29 -2.56 1.27
C GLY A 246 18.11 -3.68 0.61
N LEU A 247 18.98 -4.35 1.37
CA LEU A 247 19.75 -5.51 0.89
C LEU A 247 18.82 -6.70 0.58
N ARG A 248 17.89 -7.03 1.49
CA ARG A 248 16.90 -8.10 1.31
C ARG A 248 16.06 -7.88 0.05
N MET A 249 15.51 -6.68 -0.15
CA MET A 249 14.77 -6.32 -1.36
C MET A 249 15.59 -6.63 -2.63
N ARG A 250 16.85 -6.16 -2.72
CA ARG A 250 17.70 -6.37 -3.91
C ARG A 250 17.98 -7.84 -4.17
N THR A 251 18.31 -8.59 -3.11
CA THR A 251 18.64 -10.02 -3.20
C THR A 251 17.44 -10.82 -3.70
N LEU A 252 16.27 -10.64 -3.07
CA LEU A 252 15.08 -11.40 -3.40
C LEU A 252 14.45 -10.95 -4.73
N PHE A 253 14.52 -9.67 -5.07
CA PHE A 253 14.13 -9.20 -6.40
C PHE A 253 14.97 -9.85 -7.51
N ALA A 254 16.29 -9.89 -7.33
CA ALA A 254 17.19 -10.55 -8.30
C ALA A 254 16.88 -12.05 -8.44
N THR A 255 16.54 -12.72 -7.34
CA THR A 255 16.28 -14.17 -7.32
C THR A 255 14.90 -14.53 -7.85
N LEU A 256 13.87 -13.77 -7.47
CA LEU A 256 12.47 -14.16 -7.68
C LEU A 256 11.78 -13.43 -8.84
N ARG A 257 12.24 -12.23 -9.21
CA ARG A 257 11.56 -11.39 -10.22
C ARG A 257 12.39 -11.12 -11.48
N SER A 258 13.72 -11.20 -11.43
CA SER A 258 14.56 -10.76 -12.55
C SER A 258 14.63 -11.74 -13.71
N PHE A 259 14.39 -13.02 -13.48
CA PHE A 259 14.58 -14.10 -14.47
C PHE A 259 13.28 -14.67 -15.00
N VAL A 260 12.14 -14.07 -14.73
CA VAL A 260 10.82 -14.63 -15.07
C VAL A 260 10.03 -13.72 -16.00
#